data_9a4b76f933c18fe13bbb6dce35c63341
#
_entry.id   9a4b76f933c18fe13bbb6dce35c63341
#
_cell.length_a   1.000
_cell.length_b   1.000
_cell.length_c   1.000
_cell.angle_alpha   90.00
_cell.angle_beta   90.00
_cell.angle_gamma   90.00
#
_symmetry.space_group_name_H-M   'P 1'
#
loop_
_entity.id
_entity.type
_entity.pdbx_description
1 polymer ?
#
loop_
_entity_poly.entity_id
_entity_poly.type
_entity_poly.pdbx_seq_one_letter_code
_entity_poly.pdbx_strand_id
1 'polypeptide(L)'
;MATEVKLPRLGQGMESGTIIRWLKSEGEPVAKGDPLYELDTDKVTQEVEAEASGVLLKIAVPEGEVEVGRTIAFIGKEGESVSAVEAPAPVSDTKTVSDTVEQPKRVPQQTTNGRVKASPLARRLARERGIDLAAIRGTGPEGRIVAEDVERSEVTAAPAPKAPPAEVTSTPLSNVRKTIARRLTEAWTVPAFMLTVSADMTRANELVARRRELEPDVRVTVTDLLTRVCAQALVRHPGMNVQYTDDALLAFPNANVGIAVAAPQGLVVPVVHNAEQLTLSQIAAVRGDLVARAREAKLRAEDIEGGTFTISNLGMFEVDQFVAVLNPPQASILAVGATREQVVPVDGELHVVPLMTMTLTCDHRAVDGATGAEFLKTIKTFLEDPGLAL
;
A
#
# COMPACT_ATOMS: atom_id res chain seq x y z
N MET A 1 -42.37 5.63 -19.69
CA MET A 1 -41.96 4.91 -18.44
C MET A 1 -40.52 5.22 -18.19
N ALA A 2 -40.21 5.66 -16.99
CA ALA A 2 -38.84 5.94 -16.60
C ALA A 2 -37.99 4.66 -16.63
N THR A 3 -36.81 4.73 -17.19
CA THR A 3 -35.84 3.62 -17.27
C THR A 3 -34.96 3.67 -16.04
N GLU A 4 -34.83 2.56 -15.32
CA GLU A 4 -33.91 2.44 -14.19
C GLU A 4 -32.46 2.36 -14.68
N VAL A 5 -31.58 3.19 -14.12
CA VAL A 5 -30.15 3.07 -14.28
C VAL A 5 -29.64 2.23 -13.12
N LYS A 6 -29.08 1.06 -13.44
CA LYS A 6 -28.52 0.12 -12.46
C LYS A 6 -27.00 0.15 -12.51
N LEU A 7 -26.35 -0.11 -11.38
CA LEU A 7 -24.90 -0.23 -11.33
C LEU A 7 -24.46 -1.42 -12.19
N PRO A 8 -23.70 -1.23 -13.28
CA PRO A 8 -23.27 -2.32 -14.14
C PRO A 8 -22.13 -3.11 -13.51
N ARG A 9 -21.99 -4.38 -13.91
CA ARG A 9 -20.83 -5.19 -13.57
C ARG A 9 -19.72 -4.91 -14.60
N LEU A 10 -18.69 -4.16 -14.21
CA LEU A 10 -17.60 -3.76 -15.08
C LEU A 10 -16.38 -4.70 -15.01
N GLY A 11 -16.43 -5.79 -14.23
CA GLY A 11 -15.36 -6.77 -14.13
C GLY A 11 -15.82 -8.10 -13.54
N GLN A 12 -15.07 -9.19 -13.79
CA GLN A 12 -15.32 -10.47 -13.16
C GLN A 12 -15.04 -10.36 -11.65
N GLY A 13 -16.01 -10.79 -10.82
CA GLY A 13 -15.89 -10.73 -9.35
C GLY A 13 -16.25 -9.38 -8.72
N MET A 14 -16.77 -8.40 -9.49
CA MET A 14 -17.27 -7.15 -8.93
C MET A 14 -18.61 -7.39 -8.23
N GLU A 15 -18.68 -7.12 -6.92
CA GLU A 15 -19.90 -7.21 -6.10
C GLU A 15 -20.48 -5.85 -5.76
N SER A 16 -19.63 -4.82 -5.64
CA SER A 16 -20.02 -3.43 -5.37
C SER A 16 -19.07 -2.45 -6.09
N GLY A 17 -19.50 -1.18 -6.18
CA GLY A 17 -18.68 -0.07 -6.67
C GLY A 17 -19.06 1.22 -5.95
N THR A 18 -18.16 2.19 -5.91
CA THR A 18 -18.40 3.48 -5.27
C THR A 18 -18.61 4.57 -6.30
N ILE A 19 -19.76 5.22 -6.26
CA ILE A 19 -20.01 6.42 -7.06
C ILE A 19 -19.23 7.57 -6.43
N ILE A 20 -18.27 8.14 -7.18
CA ILE A 20 -17.45 9.28 -6.73
C ILE A 20 -18.23 10.57 -6.93
N ARG A 21 -18.73 10.75 -8.14
CA ARG A 21 -19.50 11.95 -8.50
C ARG A 21 -20.36 11.69 -9.74
N TRP A 22 -21.44 12.43 -9.83
CA TRP A 22 -22.24 12.50 -11.04
C TRP A 22 -21.70 13.59 -11.97
N LEU A 23 -21.64 13.28 -13.27
CA LEU A 23 -21.21 14.19 -14.33
C LEU A 23 -22.40 14.95 -14.97
N LYS A 24 -23.63 14.51 -14.66
CA LYS A 24 -24.89 15.10 -15.05
C LYS A 24 -25.76 15.38 -13.82
N SER A 25 -26.50 16.49 -13.86
CA SER A 25 -27.41 16.91 -12.78
C SER A 25 -28.84 16.46 -13.05
N GLU A 26 -29.64 16.34 -11.96
CA GLU A 26 -31.10 16.09 -12.11
C GLU A 26 -31.76 17.18 -12.99
N GLY A 27 -32.58 16.75 -13.93
CA GLY A 27 -33.22 17.63 -14.93
C GLY A 27 -32.41 17.84 -16.20
N GLU A 28 -31.21 17.33 -16.31
CA GLU A 28 -30.33 17.50 -17.47
C GLU A 28 -30.60 16.45 -18.56
N PRO A 29 -30.60 16.83 -19.84
CA PRO A 29 -30.77 15.89 -20.95
C PRO A 29 -29.53 14.98 -21.07
N VAL A 30 -29.77 13.69 -21.28
CA VAL A 30 -28.75 12.64 -21.42
C VAL A 30 -29.02 11.88 -22.71
N ALA A 31 -28.01 11.73 -23.56
CA ALA A 31 -28.04 10.84 -24.72
C ALA A 31 -27.36 9.50 -24.36
N LYS A 32 -27.78 8.43 -25.03
CA LYS A 32 -27.12 7.14 -24.91
C LYS A 32 -25.65 7.25 -25.33
N GLY A 33 -24.70 6.85 -24.45
CA GLY A 33 -23.27 6.98 -24.62
C GLY A 33 -22.66 8.25 -23.99
N ASP A 34 -23.47 9.15 -23.43
CA ASP A 34 -22.94 10.29 -22.68
C ASP A 34 -22.34 9.81 -21.33
N PRO A 35 -21.23 10.40 -20.88
CA PRO A 35 -20.68 10.11 -19.56
C PRO A 35 -21.68 10.59 -18.48
N LEU A 36 -22.10 9.67 -17.60
CA LEU A 36 -23.16 9.89 -16.63
C LEU A 36 -22.63 10.09 -15.21
N TYR A 37 -21.69 9.25 -14.78
CA TYR A 37 -21.06 9.32 -13.46
C TYR A 37 -19.69 8.65 -13.47
N GLU A 38 -18.84 9.01 -12.50
CA GLU A 38 -17.57 8.36 -12.23
C GLU A 38 -17.76 7.26 -11.17
N LEU A 39 -17.34 6.05 -11.52
CA LEU A 39 -17.39 4.86 -10.68
C LEU A 39 -15.99 4.43 -10.31
N ASP A 40 -15.74 4.32 -9.00
CA ASP A 40 -14.55 3.70 -8.46
C ASP A 40 -14.82 2.22 -8.17
N THR A 41 -14.08 1.37 -8.84
CA THR A 41 -14.12 -0.07 -8.65
C THR A 41 -12.90 -0.53 -7.84
N ASP A 42 -12.84 -1.79 -7.50
CA ASP A 42 -11.68 -2.38 -6.79
C ASP A 42 -10.37 -2.31 -7.60
N LYS A 43 -10.43 -1.99 -8.89
CA LYS A 43 -9.28 -1.97 -9.79
C LYS A 43 -8.98 -0.60 -10.38
N VAL A 44 -9.99 0.13 -10.79
CA VAL A 44 -9.83 1.40 -11.56
C VAL A 44 -11.05 2.30 -11.33
N THR A 45 -10.80 3.62 -11.35
CA THR A 45 -11.86 4.63 -11.49
C THR A 45 -12.13 4.85 -12.97
N GLN A 46 -13.38 4.73 -13.40
CA GLN A 46 -13.77 4.97 -14.79
C GLN A 46 -15.11 5.68 -14.89
N GLU A 47 -15.30 6.38 -16.01
CA GLU A 47 -16.57 7.01 -16.36
C GLU A 47 -17.54 5.96 -16.89
N VAL A 48 -18.78 5.98 -16.41
CA VAL A 48 -19.85 5.10 -16.87
C VAL A 48 -20.80 5.89 -17.73
N GLU A 49 -21.03 5.37 -18.94
CA GLU A 49 -21.89 5.99 -19.95
C GLU A 49 -23.37 5.63 -19.72
N ALA A 50 -24.26 6.51 -20.16
CA ALA A 50 -25.69 6.28 -20.11
C ALA A 50 -26.14 5.20 -21.11
N GLU A 51 -26.91 4.22 -20.66
CA GLU A 51 -27.47 3.15 -21.51
C GLU A 51 -28.76 3.59 -22.25
N ALA A 52 -29.42 4.68 -21.79
CA ALA A 52 -30.66 5.19 -22.35
C ALA A 52 -30.60 6.70 -22.57
N SER A 53 -31.40 7.19 -23.55
CA SER A 53 -31.57 8.63 -23.81
C SER A 53 -32.84 9.14 -23.11
N GLY A 54 -32.77 10.34 -22.54
CA GLY A 54 -33.90 10.99 -21.85
C GLY A 54 -33.44 12.17 -21.01
N VAL A 55 -34.16 12.47 -19.94
CA VAL A 55 -33.79 13.44 -18.91
C VAL A 55 -33.48 12.66 -17.65
N LEU A 56 -32.39 13.02 -16.96
CA LEU A 56 -32.06 12.43 -15.65
C LEU A 56 -33.07 12.91 -14.60
N LEU A 57 -34.07 12.09 -14.30
CA LEU A 57 -35.22 12.48 -13.47
C LEU A 57 -34.86 12.58 -12.00
N LYS A 58 -34.11 11.58 -11.50
CA LYS A 58 -33.73 11.50 -10.09
C LYS A 58 -32.47 10.67 -9.90
N ILE A 59 -31.59 11.16 -9.05
CA ILE A 59 -30.43 10.42 -8.53
C ILE A 59 -30.85 9.78 -7.20
N ALA A 60 -30.93 8.44 -7.17
CA ALA A 60 -31.28 7.69 -5.96
C ALA A 60 -30.08 7.56 -5.00
N VAL A 61 -28.86 7.49 -5.54
CA VAL A 61 -27.61 7.42 -4.77
C VAL A 61 -26.67 8.50 -5.29
N PRO A 62 -26.50 9.64 -4.56
CA PRO A 62 -25.64 10.75 -5.00
C PRO A 62 -24.16 10.39 -5.00
N GLU A 63 -23.70 9.67 -3.98
CA GLU A 63 -22.33 9.20 -3.80
C GLU A 63 -22.30 8.05 -2.79
N GLY A 64 -21.23 7.23 -2.84
CA GLY A 64 -21.02 6.13 -1.91
C GLY A 64 -21.03 4.75 -2.56
N GLU A 65 -20.84 3.72 -1.72
CA GLU A 65 -20.74 2.32 -2.15
C GLU A 65 -22.12 1.74 -2.46
N VAL A 66 -22.25 1.08 -3.62
CA VAL A 66 -23.49 0.49 -4.15
C VAL A 66 -23.21 -0.91 -4.68
N GLU A 67 -24.10 -1.86 -4.39
CA GLU A 67 -24.02 -3.23 -4.92
C GLU A 67 -24.35 -3.27 -6.42
N VAL A 68 -23.70 -4.18 -7.16
CA VAL A 68 -23.96 -4.42 -8.59
C VAL A 68 -25.42 -4.81 -8.80
N GLY A 69 -26.06 -4.17 -9.79
CA GLY A 69 -27.48 -4.40 -10.13
C GLY A 69 -28.47 -3.55 -9.34
N ARG A 70 -28.05 -2.76 -8.35
CA ARG A 70 -28.91 -1.82 -7.62
C ARG A 70 -29.22 -0.60 -8.47
N THR A 71 -30.46 -0.10 -8.37
CA THR A 71 -30.89 1.12 -9.07
C THR A 71 -30.26 2.36 -8.42
N ILE A 72 -29.55 3.16 -9.21
CA ILE A 72 -28.79 4.34 -8.77
C ILE A 72 -29.40 5.64 -9.27
N ALA A 73 -30.15 5.60 -10.38
CA ALA A 73 -30.84 6.77 -10.93
C ALA A 73 -32.02 6.35 -11.85
N PHE A 74 -32.77 7.34 -12.33
CA PHE A 74 -33.89 7.16 -13.25
C PHE A 74 -33.75 8.14 -14.42
N ILE A 75 -33.87 7.64 -15.66
CA ILE A 75 -33.90 8.41 -16.90
C ILE A 75 -35.27 8.24 -17.54
N GLY A 76 -35.93 9.34 -17.92
CA GLY A 76 -37.24 9.31 -18.51
C GLY A 76 -37.58 10.56 -19.31
N LYS A 77 -38.88 10.81 -19.55
CA LYS A 77 -39.36 12.04 -20.25
C LYS A 77 -39.52 13.16 -19.22
N GLU A 78 -39.28 14.39 -19.66
CA GLU A 78 -39.48 15.60 -18.85
C GLU A 78 -40.88 15.63 -18.22
N GLY A 79 -40.96 15.76 -16.89
CA GLY A 79 -42.23 15.78 -16.13
C GLY A 79 -42.80 14.41 -15.73
N GLU A 80 -42.12 13.30 -15.98
CA GLU A 80 -42.53 11.98 -15.55
C GLU A 80 -42.21 11.77 -14.04
N SER A 81 -43.23 11.52 -13.24
CA SER A 81 -43.05 11.31 -11.78
C SER A 81 -42.54 9.89 -11.50
N VAL A 82 -41.41 9.80 -10.78
CA VAL A 82 -40.87 8.52 -10.29
C VAL A 82 -41.40 8.26 -8.88
N SER A 83 -42.14 7.14 -8.69
CA SER A 83 -42.54 6.70 -7.34
C SER A 83 -41.34 6.41 -6.49
N ALA A 84 -41.27 7.02 -5.30
CA ALA A 84 -40.16 6.91 -4.38
C ALA A 84 -39.95 5.44 -3.95
N VAL A 85 -38.80 4.89 -4.33
CA VAL A 85 -38.24 3.72 -3.65
C VAL A 85 -37.50 4.25 -2.42
N GLU A 86 -37.98 3.85 -1.26
CA GLU A 86 -37.51 4.23 0.06
C GLU A 86 -36.03 3.87 0.19
N ALA A 87 -35.19 4.85 0.47
CA ALA A 87 -33.77 4.65 0.79
C ALA A 87 -33.68 3.97 2.16
N PRO A 88 -32.98 2.84 2.31
CA PRO A 88 -32.67 2.34 3.64
C PRO A 88 -31.65 3.26 4.30
N ALA A 89 -31.97 3.65 5.55
CA ALA A 89 -31.16 4.49 6.40
C ALA A 89 -29.74 3.94 6.60
N PRO A 90 -28.72 4.81 6.76
CA PRO A 90 -27.37 4.38 7.07
C PRO A 90 -27.34 3.72 8.45
N VAL A 91 -26.78 2.53 8.52
CA VAL A 91 -26.53 1.81 9.79
C VAL A 91 -25.41 2.52 10.50
N SER A 92 -25.72 3.45 11.39
CA SER A 92 -24.75 4.04 12.31
C SER A 92 -24.83 3.31 13.65
N ASP A 93 -23.99 2.30 13.82
CA ASP A 93 -23.66 1.78 15.14
C ASP A 93 -22.61 2.68 15.79
N THR A 94 -23.09 3.78 16.35
CA THR A 94 -22.30 4.57 17.29
C THR A 94 -22.92 4.41 18.68
N LYS A 95 -22.46 3.44 19.44
CA LYS A 95 -22.68 3.41 20.89
C LYS A 95 -21.84 4.52 21.50
N THR A 96 -22.48 5.64 21.77
CA THR A 96 -21.96 6.71 22.61
C THR A 96 -21.94 6.22 24.05
N VAL A 97 -20.78 5.91 24.58
CA VAL A 97 -20.58 5.74 26.02
C VAL A 97 -20.35 7.15 26.57
N SER A 98 -21.35 7.69 27.24
CA SER A 98 -21.24 8.92 28.00
C SER A 98 -20.58 8.59 29.33
N ASP A 99 -19.27 8.80 29.40
CA ASP A 99 -18.59 8.90 30.69
C ASP A 99 -18.62 10.36 31.14
N THR A 100 -19.45 10.57 32.13
CA THR A 100 -19.55 11.81 32.90
C THR A 100 -18.29 11.92 33.75
N VAL A 101 -17.30 12.67 33.31
CA VAL A 101 -16.17 13.06 34.14
C VAL A 101 -16.58 14.28 34.98
N GLU A 102 -16.78 14.04 36.28
CA GLU A 102 -16.93 15.09 37.30
C GLU A 102 -15.71 16.00 37.28
N GLN A 103 -15.96 17.31 37.13
CA GLN A 103 -14.93 18.34 37.29
C GLN A 103 -14.52 18.44 38.75
N PRO A 104 -13.24 18.38 39.09
CA PRO A 104 -12.81 18.71 40.44
C PRO A 104 -12.98 20.20 40.70
N LYS A 105 -13.70 20.52 41.80
CA LYS A 105 -13.92 21.86 42.35
C LYS A 105 -12.61 22.59 42.52
N ARG A 106 -12.51 23.76 41.92
CA ARG A 106 -11.44 24.77 42.18
C ARG A 106 -11.48 25.19 43.65
N VAL A 107 -10.39 24.90 44.36
CA VAL A 107 -10.09 25.49 45.64
C VAL A 107 -9.59 26.94 45.40
N PRO A 108 -10.08 27.94 46.11
CA PRO A 108 -9.64 29.33 45.92
C PRO A 108 -8.18 29.50 46.34
N GLN A 109 -7.33 29.90 45.43
CA GLN A 109 -6.00 30.40 45.77
C GLN A 109 -6.15 31.76 46.46
N GLN A 110 -5.81 31.82 47.73
CA GLN A 110 -5.63 33.08 48.43
C GLN A 110 -4.36 33.77 47.93
N THR A 111 -4.53 34.81 47.17
CA THR A 111 -3.45 35.78 46.87
C THR A 111 -3.18 36.63 48.08
N THR A 112 -2.21 36.26 48.90
CA THR A 112 -1.65 37.15 49.89
C THR A 112 -0.45 37.89 49.29
N ASN A 113 -0.63 39.17 49.02
CA ASN A 113 0.42 40.12 48.69
C ASN A 113 1.27 40.34 49.93
N GLY A 114 2.09 39.36 50.34
CA GLY A 114 2.99 39.44 51.48
C GLY A 114 4.44 39.38 50.99
N ARG A 115 5.18 40.46 51.22
CA ARG A 115 6.63 40.49 51.01
C ARG A 115 7.28 39.39 51.81
N VAL A 116 7.83 38.34 51.12
CA VAL A 116 8.49 37.20 51.76
C VAL A 116 9.64 37.65 52.60
N LYS A 117 9.56 37.41 53.94
CA LYS A 117 10.62 37.72 54.90
C LYS A 117 11.73 36.70 54.76
N ALA A 118 12.83 37.06 54.10
CA ALA A 118 14.01 36.20 53.93
C ALA A 118 15.28 36.97 54.31
N SER A 119 16.27 36.24 54.85
CA SER A 119 17.59 36.83 55.15
C SER A 119 18.33 37.20 53.84
N PRO A 120 19.26 38.18 53.88
CA PRO A 120 20.05 38.54 52.70
C PRO A 120 20.79 37.36 52.09
N LEU A 121 21.30 36.44 52.93
CA LEU A 121 22.00 35.24 52.50
C LEU A 121 21.03 34.24 51.86
N ALA A 122 19.84 34.01 52.42
CA ALA A 122 18.82 33.16 51.85
C ALA A 122 18.37 33.64 50.45
N ARG A 123 18.23 34.94 50.25
CA ARG A 123 17.89 35.55 48.96
C ARG A 123 18.98 35.36 47.91
N ARG A 124 20.25 35.41 48.30
CA ARG A 124 21.38 35.19 47.44
C ARG A 124 21.44 33.73 47.02
N LEU A 125 21.38 32.81 47.96
CA LEU A 125 21.39 31.36 47.72
C LEU A 125 20.20 30.91 46.86
N ALA A 126 19.01 31.41 47.13
CA ALA A 126 17.82 31.11 46.35
C ALA A 126 17.96 31.57 44.87
N ARG A 127 18.58 32.72 44.64
CA ARG A 127 18.84 33.26 43.30
C ARG A 127 19.90 32.43 42.58
N GLU A 128 20.98 32.05 43.27
CA GLU A 128 22.05 31.23 42.73
C GLU A 128 21.58 29.82 42.35
N ARG A 129 20.58 29.27 43.09
CA ARG A 129 20.05 27.94 42.90
C ARG A 129 18.71 27.88 42.14
N GLY A 130 18.16 29.04 41.70
CA GLY A 130 16.87 29.11 40.98
C GLY A 130 15.64 28.69 41.82
N ILE A 131 15.71 28.84 43.15
CA ILE A 131 14.65 28.38 44.07
C ILE A 131 13.71 29.55 44.38
N ASP A 132 12.38 29.34 44.26
CA ASP A 132 11.37 30.33 44.64
C ASP A 132 11.19 30.36 46.14
N LEU A 133 11.55 31.50 46.74
CA LEU A 133 11.40 31.74 48.19
C LEU A 133 9.96 31.67 48.69
N ALA A 134 8.96 31.87 47.79
CA ALA A 134 7.56 31.77 48.18
C ALA A 134 7.13 30.29 48.47
N ALA A 135 7.87 29.33 47.96
CA ALA A 135 7.63 27.89 48.17
C ALA A 135 8.30 27.33 49.43
N ILE A 136 9.14 28.13 50.12
CA ILE A 136 9.90 27.69 51.28
C ILE A 136 9.24 28.25 52.59
N ARG A 137 9.05 27.37 53.56
CA ARG A 137 8.62 27.75 54.90
C ARG A 137 9.84 28.13 55.75
N GLY A 138 9.94 29.42 56.15
CA GLY A 138 11.04 29.91 56.94
C GLY A 138 11.01 29.38 58.40
N THR A 139 12.17 28.92 58.90
CA THR A 139 12.35 28.46 60.29
C THR A 139 12.99 29.49 61.22
N GLY A 140 13.42 30.62 60.69
CA GLY A 140 14.01 31.71 61.49
C GLY A 140 13.00 32.49 62.27
N PRO A 141 13.47 33.49 63.18
CA PRO A 141 12.62 34.30 63.99
C PRO A 141 11.54 35.03 63.16
N GLU A 142 10.29 35.05 63.72
CA GLU A 142 9.10 35.58 63.04
C GLU A 142 8.77 34.93 61.63
N GLY A 143 9.16 33.67 61.43
CA GLY A 143 8.91 32.98 60.17
C GLY A 143 9.81 33.45 59.03
N ARG A 144 10.97 34.00 59.30
CA ARG A 144 11.94 34.47 58.30
C ARG A 144 12.66 33.26 57.67
N ILE A 145 12.78 33.24 56.37
CA ILE A 145 13.56 32.20 55.63
C ILE A 145 15.05 32.49 55.87
N VAL A 146 15.75 31.50 56.42
CA VAL A 146 17.21 31.52 56.63
C VAL A 146 17.93 30.68 55.54
N ALA A 147 19.26 30.81 55.46
CA ALA A 147 20.04 30.14 54.41
C ALA A 147 19.89 28.63 54.49
N GLU A 148 19.82 28.06 55.70
CA GLU A 148 19.63 26.62 55.91
C GLU A 148 18.31 26.08 55.38
N ASP A 149 17.23 26.92 55.32
CA ASP A 149 15.94 26.53 54.73
C ASP A 149 16.05 26.39 53.22
N VAL A 150 16.85 27.21 52.56
CA VAL A 150 17.11 27.14 51.12
C VAL A 150 18.01 25.96 50.79
N GLU A 151 18.99 25.66 51.66
CA GLU A 151 19.88 24.47 51.47
C GLU A 151 19.16 23.15 51.70
N ARG A 152 18.17 23.14 52.62
CA ARG A 152 17.39 21.94 52.95
C ARG A 152 16.21 21.72 52.00
N SER A 153 15.80 22.72 51.25
CA SER A 153 14.77 22.53 50.24
C SER A 153 15.36 21.73 49.10
N GLU A 154 15.03 20.43 49.04
CA GLU A 154 15.24 19.62 47.85
C GLU A 154 14.59 20.36 46.68
N VAL A 155 15.36 20.55 45.62
CA VAL A 155 14.87 21.11 44.35
C VAL A 155 13.83 20.11 43.81
N THR A 156 12.59 20.28 44.23
CA THR A 156 11.48 19.68 43.53
C THR A 156 11.41 20.44 42.21
N ALA A 157 12.12 19.93 41.20
CA ALA A 157 12.00 20.42 39.84
C ALA A 157 10.50 20.47 39.53
N ALA A 158 10.00 21.65 39.20
CA ALA A 158 8.63 21.82 38.72
C ALA A 158 8.43 20.75 37.63
N PRO A 159 7.38 19.91 37.69
CA PRO A 159 7.15 18.92 36.64
C PRO A 159 7.11 19.68 35.33
N ALA A 160 8.00 19.28 34.41
CA ALA A 160 8.03 19.81 33.07
C ALA A 160 6.60 19.78 32.51
N PRO A 161 6.11 20.84 31.83
CA PRO A 161 4.77 20.86 31.28
C PRO A 161 4.60 19.58 30.45
N LYS A 162 3.65 18.72 30.84
CA LYS A 162 3.30 17.54 30.07
C LYS A 162 2.94 18.03 28.68
N ALA A 163 3.70 17.59 27.67
CA ALA A 163 3.33 17.82 26.29
C ALA A 163 1.86 17.40 26.11
N PRO A 164 1.04 18.17 25.39
CA PRO A 164 -0.32 17.77 25.11
C PRO A 164 -0.29 16.36 24.52
N PRO A 165 -1.22 15.48 24.89
CA PRO A 165 -1.28 14.14 24.30
C PRO A 165 -1.35 14.30 22.79
N ALA A 166 -0.50 13.56 22.07
CA ALA A 166 -0.52 13.55 20.61
C ALA A 166 -1.93 13.16 20.15
N GLU A 167 -2.58 14.02 19.38
CA GLU A 167 -3.90 13.71 18.82
C GLU A 167 -3.76 12.52 17.85
N VAL A 168 -4.54 11.48 18.08
CA VAL A 168 -4.65 10.35 17.16
C VAL A 168 -5.47 10.79 15.96
N THR A 169 -4.82 10.89 14.80
CA THR A 169 -5.51 11.20 13.55
C THR A 169 -6.11 9.93 12.97
N SER A 170 -7.43 9.88 12.81
CA SER A 170 -8.14 8.80 12.13
C SER A 170 -8.35 9.19 10.67
N THR A 171 -7.87 8.34 9.74
CA THR A 171 -8.09 8.52 8.29
C THR A 171 -8.92 7.36 7.78
N PRO A 172 -10.08 7.58 7.14
CA PRO A 172 -10.87 6.52 6.53
C PRO A 172 -10.06 5.77 5.46
N LEU A 173 -10.25 4.45 5.37
CA LEU A 173 -9.62 3.64 4.33
C LEU A 173 -10.28 3.89 2.98
N SER A 174 -9.47 4.12 1.94
CA SER A 174 -9.95 4.13 0.55
C SER A 174 -10.45 2.74 0.13
N ASN A 175 -11.30 2.67 -0.90
CA ASN A 175 -11.81 1.40 -1.42
C ASN A 175 -10.68 0.49 -1.91
N VAL A 176 -9.69 1.05 -2.60
CA VAL A 176 -8.48 0.33 -3.01
C VAL A 176 -7.78 -0.29 -1.78
N ARG A 177 -7.64 0.45 -0.69
CA ARG A 177 -7.03 -0.06 0.54
C ARG A 177 -7.84 -1.19 1.19
N LYS A 178 -9.17 -1.06 1.20
CA LYS A 178 -10.09 -2.12 1.69
C LYS A 178 -9.95 -3.40 0.84
N THR A 179 -9.92 -3.26 -0.49
CA THR A 179 -9.74 -4.39 -1.42
C THR A 179 -8.39 -5.07 -1.24
N ILE A 180 -7.30 -4.29 -1.12
CA ILE A 180 -5.97 -4.83 -0.83
C ILE A 180 -5.98 -5.62 0.48
N ALA A 181 -6.58 -5.07 1.56
CA ALA A 181 -6.66 -5.74 2.86
C ALA A 181 -7.39 -7.09 2.76
N ARG A 182 -8.55 -7.12 2.09
CA ARG A 182 -9.31 -8.36 1.87
C ARG A 182 -8.49 -9.39 1.09
N ARG A 183 -7.95 -9.02 -0.07
CA ARG A 183 -7.16 -9.93 -0.92
C ARG A 183 -5.90 -10.47 -0.24
N LEU A 184 -5.20 -9.63 0.53
CA LEU A 184 -4.02 -10.09 1.28
C LEU A 184 -4.39 -11.01 2.44
N THR A 185 -5.53 -10.78 3.10
CA THR A 185 -6.04 -11.69 4.13
C THR A 185 -6.38 -13.06 3.53
N GLU A 186 -7.06 -13.09 2.38
CA GLU A 186 -7.34 -14.32 1.62
C GLU A 186 -6.05 -15.01 1.19
N ALA A 187 -5.09 -14.27 0.63
CA ALA A 187 -3.80 -14.81 0.19
C ALA A 187 -3.00 -15.43 1.35
N TRP A 188 -3.15 -14.90 2.58
CA TRP A 188 -2.44 -15.42 3.76
C TRP A 188 -2.99 -16.77 4.25
N THR A 189 -4.20 -17.16 3.84
CA THR A 189 -4.77 -18.48 4.17
C THR A 189 -4.26 -19.60 3.24
N VAL A 190 -3.57 -19.25 2.17
CA VAL A 190 -2.98 -20.23 1.24
C VAL A 190 -1.82 -20.96 1.92
N PRO A 191 -1.77 -22.31 1.85
CA PRO A 191 -0.64 -23.09 2.37
C PRO A 191 0.60 -22.82 1.51
N ALA A 192 1.34 -21.77 1.82
CA ALA A 192 2.51 -21.36 1.07
C ALA A 192 3.80 -21.90 1.68
N PHE A 193 4.77 -22.21 0.80
CA PHE A 193 6.15 -22.50 1.19
C PHE A 193 7.12 -21.59 0.45
N MET A 194 8.33 -21.46 0.98
CA MET A 194 9.32 -20.53 0.46
C MET A 194 10.65 -21.23 0.20
N LEU A 195 11.27 -20.89 -0.91
CA LEU A 195 12.59 -21.36 -1.32
C LEU A 195 13.50 -20.16 -1.55
N THR A 196 14.71 -20.18 -1.00
CA THR A 196 15.66 -19.07 -1.14
C THR A 196 16.96 -19.55 -1.77
N VAL A 197 17.46 -18.75 -2.72
CA VAL A 197 18.79 -18.92 -3.33
C VAL A 197 19.49 -17.58 -3.49
N SER A 198 20.82 -17.61 -3.57
CA SER A 198 21.62 -16.47 -4.00
C SER A 198 22.25 -16.73 -5.37
N ALA A 199 22.27 -15.72 -6.25
CA ALA A 199 22.87 -15.76 -7.57
C ALA A 199 23.99 -14.74 -7.65
N ASP A 200 25.08 -15.12 -8.35
CA ASP A 200 26.15 -14.20 -8.72
C ASP A 200 25.68 -13.32 -9.89
N MET A 201 25.66 -12.01 -9.64
CA MET A 201 25.14 -11.01 -10.57
C MET A 201 26.22 -10.39 -11.46
N THR A 202 27.46 -10.90 -11.43
CA THR A 202 28.58 -10.33 -12.19
C THR A 202 28.24 -10.18 -13.67
N ARG A 203 27.90 -11.27 -14.35
CA ARG A 203 27.55 -11.25 -15.78
C ARG A 203 26.25 -10.54 -16.08
N ALA A 204 25.26 -10.65 -15.16
CA ALA A 204 23.98 -9.97 -15.28
C ALA A 204 24.17 -8.45 -15.24
N ASN A 205 24.97 -7.94 -14.33
CA ASN A 205 25.28 -6.51 -14.21
C ASN A 205 26.06 -6.00 -15.43
N GLU A 206 27.05 -6.76 -15.89
CA GLU A 206 27.82 -6.45 -17.12
C GLU A 206 26.89 -6.34 -18.33
N LEU A 207 25.97 -7.31 -18.49
CA LEU A 207 24.99 -7.28 -19.58
C LEU A 207 24.10 -6.04 -19.52
N VAL A 208 23.55 -5.73 -18.35
CA VAL A 208 22.69 -4.54 -18.15
C VAL A 208 23.46 -3.25 -18.44
N ALA A 209 24.72 -3.14 -17.96
CA ALA A 209 25.59 -2.00 -18.23
C ALA A 209 25.84 -1.86 -19.75
N ARG A 210 26.21 -2.96 -20.40
CA ARG A 210 26.48 -2.99 -21.84
C ARG A 210 25.26 -2.60 -22.68
N ARG A 211 24.06 -3.06 -22.27
CA ARG A 211 22.81 -2.67 -22.95
C ARG A 211 22.51 -1.19 -22.85
N ARG A 212 22.74 -0.59 -21.69
CA ARG A 212 22.59 0.87 -21.49
C ARG A 212 23.55 1.71 -22.33
N GLU A 213 24.77 1.21 -22.57
CA GLU A 213 25.72 1.86 -23.45
C GLU A 213 25.29 1.81 -24.92
N LEU A 214 24.77 0.65 -25.36
CA LEU A 214 24.38 0.42 -26.75
C LEU A 214 23.04 1.09 -27.10
N GLU A 215 22.13 1.19 -26.15
CA GLU A 215 20.76 1.70 -26.32
C GLU A 215 20.47 2.77 -25.25
N PRO A 216 21.10 3.96 -25.31
CA PRO A 216 21.01 4.97 -24.25
C PRO A 216 19.59 5.53 -24.05
N ASP A 217 18.75 5.47 -25.07
CA ASP A 217 17.34 5.91 -25.02
C ASP A 217 16.43 4.92 -24.27
N VAL A 218 16.90 3.69 -24.05
CA VAL A 218 16.15 2.64 -23.34
C VAL A 218 16.80 2.35 -21.99
N ARG A 219 16.14 2.77 -20.90
CA ARG A 219 16.65 2.52 -19.54
C ARG A 219 16.43 1.07 -19.11
N VAL A 220 17.31 0.17 -19.58
CA VAL A 220 17.34 -1.23 -19.14
C VAL A 220 17.76 -1.33 -17.67
N THR A 221 17.09 -2.18 -16.88
CA THR A 221 17.35 -2.40 -15.46
C THR A 221 17.48 -3.89 -15.14
N VAL A 222 17.95 -4.21 -13.94
CA VAL A 222 17.97 -5.61 -13.45
C VAL A 222 16.55 -6.21 -13.41
N THR A 223 15.53 -5.39 -13.15
CA THR A 223 14.12 -5.87 -13.16
C THR A 223 13.71 -6.34 -14.55
N ASP A 224 14.17 -5.70 -15.62
CA ASP A 224 13.88 -6.12 -17.00
C ASP A 224 14.55 -7.46 -17.33
N LEU A 225 15.79 -7.63 -16.90
CA LEU A 225 16.50 -8.90 -17.03
C LEU A 225 15.81 -10.00 -16.21
N LEU A 226 15.41 -9.71 -14.98
CA LEU A 226 14.64 -10.64 -14.15
C LEU A 226 13.32 -11.04 -14.83
N THR A 227 12.60 -10.08 -15.39
CA THR A 227 11.35 -10.34 -16.14
C THR A 227 11.60 -11.29 -17.31
N ARG A 228 12.67 -11.05 -18.09
CA ARG A 228 13.04 -11.92 -19.21
C ARG A 228 13.43 -13.32 -18.74
N VAL A 229 14.28 -13.41 -17.72
CA VAL A 229 14.76 -14.66 -17.13
C VAL A 229 13.60 -15.49 -16.56
N CYS A 230 12.71 -14.86 -15.78
CA CYS A 230 11.53 -15.53 -15.23
C CYS A 230 10.59 -16.02 -16.34
N ALA A 231 10.36 -15.21 -17.36
CA ALA A 231 9.50 -15.59 -18.48
C ALA A 231 10.04 -16.82 -19.22
N GLN A 232 11.36 -16.86 -19.51
CA GLN A 232 12.00 -18.01 -20.12
C GLN A 232 11.99 -19.26 -19.21
N ALA A 233 12.15 -19.07 -17.92
CA ALA A 233 12.07 -20.14 -16.94
C ALA A 233 10.63 -20.70 -16.84
N LEU A 234 9.59 -19.87 -16.88
CA LEU A 234 8.18 -20.28 -16.86
C LEU A 234 7.82 -21.15 -18.08
N VAL A 235 8.29 -20.80 -19.27
CA VAL A 235 8.10 -21.62 -20.48
C VAL A 235 8.79 -22.98 -20.36
N ARG A 236 9.97 -23.05 -19.71
CA ARG A 236 10.69 -24.32 -19.48
C ARG A 236 10.06 -25.16 -18.36
N HIS A 237 9.36 -24.54 -17.43
CA HIS A 237 8.71 -25.20 -16.30
C HIS A 237 7.20 -24.89 -16.30
N PRO A 238 6.41 -25.51 -17.21
CA PRO A 238 4.99 -25.20 -17.36
C PRO A 238 4.17 -25.47 -16.08
N GLY A 239 4.63 -26.36 -15.19
CA GLY A 239 4.03 -26.58 -13.88
C GLY A 239 4.17 -25.40 -12.90
N MET A 240 5.00 -24.40 -13.22
CA MET A 240 5.11 -23.15 -12.47
C MET A 240 4.24 -22.03 -13.05
N ASN A 241 3.87 -22.12 -14.35
CA ASN A 241 3.06 -21.11 -15.05
C ASN A 241 1.58 -21.43 -14.94
N VAL A 242 1.09 -21.53 -13.70
CA VAL A 242 -0.25 -22.00 -13.37
C VAL A 242 -0.99 -21.04 -12.43
N GLN A 243 -2.32 -21.10 -12.49
CA GLN A 243 -3.21 -20.49 -11.50
C GLN A 243 -4.01 -21.60 -10.82
N TYR A 244 -4.17 -21.48 -9.51
CA TYR A 244 -5.02 -22.37 -8.74
C TYR A 244 -6.44 -21.83 -8.67
N THR A 245 -7.42 -22.69 -8.97
CA THR A 245 -8.84 -22.45 -8.70
C THR A 245 -9.36 -23.62 -7.87
N ASP A 246 -10.53 -23.48 -7.26
CA ASP A 246 -11.12 -24.54 -6.41
C ASP A 246 -11.38 -25.83 -7.21
N ASP A 247 -11.58 -25.74 -8.55
CA ASP A 247 -11.94 -26.85 -9.38
C ASP A 247 -10.79 -27.38 -10.27
N ALA A 248 -9.72 -26.57 -10.51
CA ALA A 248 -8.69 -26.92 -11.48
C ALA A 248 -7.39 -26.13 -11.31
N LEU A 249 -6.30 -26.68 -11.86
CA LEU A 249 -5.07 -25.94 -12.18
C LEU A 249 -5.15 -25.46 -13.63
N LEU A 250 -5.11 -24.15 -13.82
CA LEU A 250 -5.09 -23.51 -15.12
C LEU A 250 -3.65 -23.30 -15.55
N ALA A 251 -3.16 -24.06 -16.52
CA ALA A 251 -1.81 -23.90 -17.08
C ALA A 251 -1.83 -22.92 -18.26
N PHE A 252 -0.90 -22.00 -18.30
CA PHE A 252 -0.80 -20.95 -19.31
C PHE A 252 0.38 -21.23 -20.25
N PRO A 253 0.20 -21.13 -21.58
CA PRO A 253 1.28 -21.32 -22.53
C PRO A 253 2.27 -20.15 -22.57
N ASN A 254 1.81 -18.94 -22.25
CA ASN A 254 2.58 -17.70 -22.30
C ASN A 254 2.91 -17.20 -20.89
N ALA A 255 4.06 -16.58 -20.72
CA ALA A 255 4.49 -16.02 -19.45
C ALA A 255 4.06 -14.55 -19.33
N ASN A 256 3.05 -14.29 -18.53
CA ASN A 256 2.58 -12.93 -18.21
C ASN A 256 3.12 -12.52 -16.84
N VAL A 257 4.17 -11.71 -16.85
CA VAL A 257 4.93 -11.38 -15.63
C VAL A 257 4.47 -10.07 -15.04
N GLY A 258 3.84 -10.14 -13.87
CA GLY A 258 3.49 -8.98 -13.06
C GLY A 258 4.71 -8.40 -12.34
N ILE A 259 4.80 -7.08 -12.27
CA ILE A 259 5.86 -6.36 -11.56
C ILE A 259 5.23 -5.52 -10.47
N ALA A 260 5.58 -5.79 -9.21
CA ALA A 260 5.07 -5.03 -8.08
C ALA A 260 5.62 -3.58 -8.09
N VAL A 261 4.72 -2.60 -8.12
CA VAL A 261 5.04 -1.16 -8.19
C VAL A 261 4.35 -0.43 -7.05
N ALA A 262 5.14 0.32 -6.27
CA ALA A 262 4.58 1.26 -5.29
C ALA A 262 4.02 2.49 -6.02
N ALA A 263 2.73 2.74 -5.83
CA ALA A 263 2.00 3.86 -6.41
C ALA A 263 1.31 4.68 -5.30
N PRO A 264 0.91 5.94 -5.53
CA PRO A 264 0.28 6.78 -4.51
C PRO A 264 -0.97 6.15 -3.88
N GLN A 265 -1.75 5.41 -4.66
CA GLN A 265 -2.97 4.71 -4.23
C GLN A 265 -2.69 3.41 -3.47
N GLY A 266 -1.45 2.90 -3.48
CA GLY A 266 -1.03 1.64 -2.87
C GLY A 266 -0.15 0.79 -3.79
N LEU A 267 0.05 -0.48 -3.43
CA LEU A 267 0.78 -1.43 -4.26
C LEU A 267 -0.10 -1.90 -5.43
N VAL A 268 0.41 -1.78 -6.65
CA VAL A 268 -0.23 -2.30 -7.88
C VAL A 268 0.74 -3.23 -8.60
N VAL A 269 0.20 -4.17 -9.38
CA VAL A 269 1.01 -5.18 -10.09
C VAL A 269 0.67 -5.17 -11.58
N PRO A 270 1.18 -4.18 -12.34
CA PRO A 270 1.04 -4.21 -13.79
C PRO A 270 1.76 -5.40 -14.41
N VAL A 271 1.24 -5.90 -15.54
CA VAL A 271 1.63 -7.15 -16.18
C VAL A 271 2.31 -6.89 -17.52
N VAL A 272 3.50 -7.44 -17.69
CA VAL A 272 4.17 -7.57 -18.99
C VAL A 272 3.67 -8.86 -19.64
N HIS A 273 2.79 -8.73 -20.62
CA HIS A 273 2.20 -9.87 -21.33
C HIS A 273 3.18 -10.48 -22.31
N ASN A 274 3.13 -11.82 -22.46
CA ASN A 274 3.97 -12.60 -23.38
C ASN A 274 5.45 -12.24 -23.26
N ALA A 275 5.93 -12.08 -22.04
CA ALA A 275 7.29 -11.59 -21.76
C ALA A 275 8.38 -12.51 -22.34
N GLU A 276 8.09 -13.78 -22.57
CA GLU A 276 8.96 -14.76 -23.23
C GLU A 276 9.23 -14.44 -24.70
N GLN A 277 8.37 -13.66 -25.36
CA GLN A 277 8.50 -13.27 -26.76
C GLN A 277 9.21 -11.92 -26.95
N LEU A 278 9.31 -11.13 -25.88
CA LEU A 278 9.87 -9.79 -25.91
C LEU A 278 11.37 -9.80 -25.73
N THR A 279 12.08 -8.94 -26.46
CA THR A 279 13.49 -8.64 -26.20
C THR A 279 13.64 -7.85 -24.89
N LEU A 280 14.85 -7.81 -24.35
CA LEU A 280 15.14 -7.06 -23.12
C LEU A 280 14.78 -5.57 -23.24
N SER A 281 15.07 -4.96 -24.41
CA SER A 281 14.73 -3.56 -24.67
C SER A 281 13.22 -3.32 -24.78
N GLN A 282 12.47 -4.25 -25.36
CA GLN A 282 11.02 -4.19 -25.43
C GLN A 282 10.39 -4.33 -24.03
N ILE A 283 10.89 -5.25 -23.19
CA ILE A 283 10.46 -5.40 -21.80
C ILE A 283 10.70 -4.08 -21.04
N ALA A 284 11.90 -3.48 -21.21
CA ALA A 284 12.24 -2.22 -20.54
C ALA A 284 11.31 -1.07 -20.96
N ALA A 285 10.95 -0.98 -22.25
CA ALA A 285 10.02 0.03 -22.75
C ALA A 285 8.59 -0.18 -22.18
N VAL A 286 8.07 -1.42 -22.24
CA VAL A 286 6.73 -1.76 -21.70
C VAL A 286 6.68 -1.50 -20.20
N ARG A 287 7.68 -1.98 -19.43
CA ARG A 287 7.75 -1.72 -17.99
C ARG A 287 7.82 -0.21 -17.70
N GLY A 288 8.58 0.54 -18.49
CA GLY A 288 8.71 1.99 -18.33
C GLY A 288 7.37 2.70 -18.43
N ASP A 289 6.57 2.38 -19.45
CA ASP A 289 5.23 2.91 -19.66
C ASP A 289 4.27 2.47 -18.54
N LEU A 290 4.23 1.18 -18.21
CA LEU A 290 3.39 0.65 -17.13
C LEU A 290 3.67 1.32 -15.79
N VAL A 291 4.95 1.50 -15.42
CA VAL A 291 5.36 2.17 -14.17
C VAL A 291 4.96 3.65 -14.18
N ALA A 292 5.10 4.36 -15.30
CA ALA A 292 4.67 5.75 -15.42
C ALA A 292 3.16 5.88 -15.20
N ARG A 293 2.37 5.06 -15.90
CA ARG A 293 0.90 5.05 -15.75
C ARG A 293 0.46 4.60 -14.36
N ALA A 294 1.16 3.66 -13.72
CA ALA A 294 0.90 3.26 -12.34
C ALA A 294 1.03 4.42 -11.35
N ARG A 295 2.10 5.22 -11.49
CA ARG A 295 2.36 6.38 -10.62
C ARG A 295 1.36 7.52 -10.83
N GLU A 296 0.78 7.62 -12.02
CA GLU A 296 -0.24 8.61 -12.37
C GLU A 296 -1.68 8.10 -12.12
N ALA A 297 -1.84 6.89 -11.55
CA ALA A 297 -3.12 6.21 -11.37
C ALA A 297 -3.93 6.04 -12.68
N LYS A 298 -3.22 5.80 -13.80
CA LYS A 298 -3.78 5.66 -15.16
C LYS A 298 -3.65 4.25 -15.73
N LEU A 299 -3.48 3.23 -14.87
CA LEU A 299 -3.52 1.85 -15.31
C LEU A 299 -4.94 1.47 -15.74
N ARG A 300 -5.02 0.71 -16.82
CA ARG A 300 -6.27 0.13 -17.33
C ARG A 300 -6.43 -1.29 -16.80
N ALA A 301 -7.63 -1.86 -16.88
CA ALA A 301 -7.88 -3.23 -16.44
C ALA A 301 -6.95 -4.24 -17.14
N GLU A 302 -6.75 -4.08 -18.46
CA GLU A 302 -5.85 -4.92 -19.27
C GLU A 302 -4.38 -4.88 -18.80
N ASP A 303 -3.96 -3.80 -18.13
CA ASP A 303 -2.59 -3.65 -17.63
C ASP A 303 -2.32 -4.47 -16.36
N ILE A 304 -3.37 -4.88 -15.64
CA ILE A 304 -3.27 -5.57 -14.33
C ILE A 304 -3.87 -6.97 -14.34
N GLU A 305 -4.61 -7.34 -15.38
CA GLU A 305 -5.25 -8.66 -15.52
C GLU A 305 -4.35 -9.66 -16.26
N GLY A 306 -4.66 -10.94 -16.13
CA GLY A 306 -4.02 -12.01 -16.90
C GLY A 306 -2.59 -12.35 -16.48
N GLY A 307 -2.08 -11.81 -15.37
CA GLY A 307 -0.76 -12.17 -14.85
C GLY A 307 -0.70 -13.63 -14.40
N THR A 308 0.40 -14.31 -14.69
CA THR A 308 0.62 -15.72 -14.32
C THR A 308 1.72 -15.93 -13.28
N PHE A 309 2.57 -14.91 -13.10
CA PHE A 309 3.68 -14.87 -12.16
C PHE A 309 3.93 -13.44 -11.72
N THR A 310 4.42 -13.23 -10.51
CA THR A 310 4.73 -11.86 -10.01
C THR A 310 6.19 -11.76 -9.56
N ILE A 311 6.84 -10.62 -9.86
CA ILE A 311 8.14 -10.23 -9.31
C ILE A 311 7.93 -9.03 -8.36
N SER A 312 8.43 -9.15 -7.13
CA SER A 312 8.50 -8.07 -6.16
C SER A 312 9.97 -7.76 -5.87
N ASN A 313 10.45 -6.60 -6.30
CA ASN A 313 11.84 -6.20 -6.13
C ASN A 313 11.93 -5.05 -5.10
N LEU A 314 12.62 -5.30 -3.99
CA LEU A 314 12.91 -4.31 -2.94
C LEU A 314 14.41 -4.01 -2.82
N GLY A 315 15.22 -4.44 -3.77
CA GLY A 315 16.66 -4.20 -3.78
C GLY A 315 17.05 -2.72 -3.78
N MET A 316 16.21 -1.84 -4.39
CA MET A 316 16.41 -0.39 -4.37
C MET A 316 16.22 0.24 -2.97
N PHE A 317 15.61 -0.47 -2.04
CA PHE A 317 15.44 -0.06 -0.64
C PHE A 317 16.46 -0.72 0.28
N GLU A 318 17.49 -1.34 -0.28
CA GLU A 318 18.57 -2.03 0.45
C GLU A 318 18.09 -3.21 1.32
N VAL A 319 16.94 -3.80 0.98
CA VAL A 319 16.43 -5.01 1.64
C VAL A 319 17.22 -6.21 1.11
N ASP A 320 17.92 -6.91 1.99
CA ASP A 320 18.77 -8.04 1.60
C ASP A 320 17.94 -9.28 1.20
N GLN A 321 16.86 -9.55 1.95
CA GLN A 321 15.97 -10.68 1.72
C GLN A 321 14.60 -10.40 2.34
N PHE A 322 13.54 -10.86 1.70
CA PHE A 322 12.18 -10.84 2.26
C PHE A 322 11.34 -11.97 1.64
N VAL A 323 10.18 -12.20 2.26
CA VAL A 323 9.16 -13.11 1.76
C VAL A 323 7.99 -12.31 1.24
N ALA A 324 7.63 -12.50 -0.02
CA ALA A 324 6.46 -11.85 -0.60
C ALA A 324 5.20 -12.69 -0.34
N VAL A 325 4.08 -12.01 -0.07
CA VAL A 325 2.75 -12.63 -0.03
C VAL A 325 2.32 -12.96 -1.44
N LEU A 326 1.73 -14.14 -1.65
CA LEU A 326 1.19 -14.55 -2.95
C LEU A 326 0.20 -13.52 -3.50
N ASN A 327 0.08 -13.48 -4.82
CA ASN A 327 -0.90 -12.67 -5.55
C ASN A 327 -1.93 -13.59 -6.24
N PRO A 328 -2.92 -14.15 -5.50
CA PRO A 328 -3.88 -15.07 -6.08
C PRO A 328 -4.61 -14.44 -7.29
N PRO A 329 -4.95 -15.26 -8.30
CA PRO A 329 -4.89 -16.72 -8.36
C PRO A 329 -3.52 -17.30 -8.81
N GLN A 330 -2.47 -16.47 -8.95
CA GLN A 330 -1.12 -16.92 -9.34
C GLN A 330 -0.53 -17.86 -8.28
N ALA A 331 0.07 -18.96 -8.74
CA ALA A 331 0.64 -19.97 -7.86
C ALA A 331 2.00 -19.59 -7.27
N SER A 332 2.66 -18.53 -7.76
CA SER A 332 3.98 -18.17 -7.25
C SER A 332 4.36 -16.69 -7.44
N ILE A 333 5.26 -16.22 -6.57
CA ILE A 333 5.83 -14.87 -6.59
C ILE A 333 7.31 -14.91 -6.20
N LEU A 334 8.14 -14.13 -6.90
CA LEU A 334 9.57 -14.00 -6.64
C LEU A 334 9.85 -12.68 -5.91
N ALA A 335 10.33 -12.78 -4.68
CA ALA A 335 10.90 -11.67 -3.92
C ALA A 335 12.38 -11.51 -4.24
N VAL A 336 12.81 -10.30 -4.56
CA VAL A 336 14.18 -10.00 -4.99
C VAL A 336 14.79 -8.94 -4.07
N GLY A 337 15.91 -9.28 -3.44
CA GLY A 337 16.66 -8.43 -2.55
C GLY A 337 17.72 -7.56 -3.27
N ALA A 338 18.47 -6.83 -2.47
CA ALA A 338 19.58 -6.02 -2.95
C ALA A 338 20.75 -6.91 -3.43
N THR A 339 21.47 -6.43 -4.44
CA THR A 339 22.77 -7.00 -4.80
C THR A 339 23.84 -6.44 -3.85
N ARG A 340 24.55 -7.33 -3.15
CA ARG A 340 25.62 -6.99 -2.20
C ARG A 340 26.91 -7.67 -2.57
N GLU A 341 28.02 -6.96 -2.45
CA GLU A 341 29.33 -7.59 -2.52
C GLU A 341 29.56 -8.50 -1.31
N GLN A 342 29.84 -9.77 -1.56
CA GLN A 342 30.08 -10.77 -0.54
C GLN A 342 31.34 -11.59 -0.86
N VAL A 343 32.04 -12.00 0.19
CA VAL A 343 33.21 -12.86 0.05
C VAL A 343 32.72 -14.31 -0.02
N VAL A 344 33.02 -14.98 -1.12
CA VAL A 344 32.65 -16.39 -1.34
C VAL A 344 33.90 -17.21 -1.70
N PRO A 345 33.98 -18.47 -1.25
CA PRO A 345 35.04 -19.36 -1.69
C PRO A 345 34.73 -19.91 -3.09
N VAL A 346 35.64 -19.74 -4.04
CA VAL A 346 35.59 -20.31 -5.39
C VAL A 346 36.93 -21.03 -5.61
N ASP A 347 36.90 -22.33 -5.90
CA ASP A 347 38.07 -23.16 -6.15
C ASP A 347 39.16 -23.08 -5.07
N GLY A 348 38.73 -22.80 -3.80
CA GLY A 348 39.63 -22.69 -2.65
C GLY A 348 40.20 -21.31 -2.40
N GLU A 349 39.93 -20.32 -3.26
CA GLU A 349 40.27 -18.90 -3.10
C GLU A 349 39.07 -18.07 -2.69
N LEU A 350 39.33 -16.94 -2.00
CA LEU A 350 38.29 -16.00 -1.59
C LEU A 350 38.10 -14.93 -2.66
N HIS A 351 36.88 -14.88 -3.20
CA HIS A 351 36.49 -13.90 -4.22
C HIS A 351 35.42 -12.96 -3.65
N VAL A 352 35.47 -11.69 -4.05
CA VAL A 352 34.38 -10.72 -3.81
C VAL A 352 33.48 -10.74 -5.02
N VAL A 353 32.22 -11.14 -4.83
CA VAL A 353 31.23 -11.22 -5.91
C VAL A 353 29.92 -10.51 -5.53
N PRO A 354 29.22 -9.88 -6.48
CA PRO A 354 27.93 -9.26 -6.24
C PRO A 354 26.85 -10.34 -6.16
N LEU A 355 26.42 -10.71 -4.95
CA LEU A 355 25.34 -11.67 -4.73
C LEU A 355 23.99 -10.97 -4.58
N MET A 356 22.96 -11.53 -5.21
CA MET A 356 21.56 -11.14 -5.07
C MET A 356 20.76 -12.32 -4.51
N THR A 357 20.07 -12.09 -3.39
CA THR A 357 19.23 -13.12 -2.79
C THR A 357 17.81 -13.01 -3.32
N MET A 358 17.24 -14.15 -3.71
CA MET A 358 15.88 -14.28 -4.21
C MET A 358 15.11 -15.31 -3.38
N THR A 359 13.86 -15.01 -3.04
CA THR A 359 12.96 -15.93 -2.35
C THR A 359 11.71 -16.14 -3.18
N LEU A 360 11.48 -17.38 -3.58
CA LEU A 360 10.29 -17.81 -4.29
C LEU A 360 9.25 -18.28 -3.27
N THR A 361 8.07 -17.68 -3.25
CA THR A 361 6.90 -18.16 -2.49
C THR A 361 5.97 -18.89 -3.44
N CYS A 362 5.57 -20.12 -3.09
CA CYS A 362 4.70 -20.97 -3.89
C CYS A 362 3.46 -21.41 -3.11
N ASP A 363 2.33 -21.49 -3.79
CA ASP A 363 1.11 -22.15 -3.31
C ASP A 363 1.31 -23.69 -3.36
N HIS A 364 1.36 -24.35 -2.19
CA HIS A 364 1.63 -25.79 -2.13
C HIS A 364 0.45 -26.63 -2.63
N ARG A 365 -0.69 -26.05 -2.94
CA ARG A 365 -1.81 -26.73 -3.61
C ARG A 365 -1.56 -26.94 -5.11
N ALA A 366 -0.77 -26.02 -5.70
CA ALA A 366 -0.49 -25.98 -7.14
C ALA A 366 0.93 -26.45 -7.49
N VAL A 367 1.91 -26.20 -6.62
CA VAL A 367 3.34 -26.42 -6.85
C VAL A 367 3.93 -27.20 -5.70
N ASP A 368 4.71 -28.23 -5.99
CA ASP A 368 5.50 -28.95 -4.99
C ASP A 368 6.91 -28.38 -4.81
N GLY A 369 7.61 -28.83 -3.76
CA GLY A 369 8.93 -28.32 -3.41
C GLY A 369 10.00 -28.59 -4.47
N ALA A 370 9.94 -29.75 -5.17
CA ALA A 370 10.90 -30.10 -6.21
C ALA A 370 10.72 -29.24 -7.46
N THR A 371 9.49 -29.06 -7.92
CA THR A 371 9.13 -28.20 -9.06
C THR A 371 9.57 -26.75 -8.82
N GLY A 372 9.28 -26.20 -7.63
CA GLY A 372 9.72 -24.87 -7.26
C GLY A 372 11.23 -24.71 -7.18
N ALA A 373 11.94 -25.73 -6.66
CA ALA A 373 13.40 -25.72 -6.56
C ALA A 373 14.09 -25.79 -7.93
N GLU A 374 13.61 -26.62 -8.84
CA GLU A 374 14.13 -26.72 -10.22
C GLU A 374 13.92 -25.42 -10.99
N PHE A 375 12.75 -24.80 -10.85
CA PHE A 375 12.45 -23.50 -11.44
C PHE A 375 13.40 -22.42 -10.91
N LEU A 376 13.56 -22.32 -9.60
CA LEU A 376 14.42 -21.33 -8.96
C LEU A 376 15.91 -21.56 -9.34
N LYS A 377 16.34 -22.81 -9.47
CA LYS A 377 17.67 -23.16 -9.99
C LYS A 377 17.85 -22.68 -11.43
N THR A 378 16.82 -22.81 -12.28
CA THR A 378 16.86 -22.31 -13.66
C THR A 378 17.00 -20.80 -13.71
N ILE A 379 16.23 -20.06 -12.87
CA ILE A 379 16.38 -18.59 -12.74
C ILE A 379 17.81 -18.22 -12.31
N LYS A 380 18.35 -18.88 -11.29
CA LYS A 380 19.73 -18.70 -10.84
C LYS A 380 20.72 -18.88 -11.99
N THR A 381 20.64 -20.02 -12.71
CA THR A 381 21.52 -20.33 -13.84
C THR A 381 21.43 -19.24 -14.92
N PHE A 382 20.23 -18.75 -15.23
CA PHE A 382 20.06 -17.70 -16.24
C PHE A 382 20.57 -16.31 -15.80
N LEU A 383 20.59 -16.02 -14.51
CA LEU A 383 21.18 -14.79 -14.00
C LEU A 383 22.72 -14.87 -14.00
N GLU A 384 23.28 -16.05 -13.68
CA GLU A 384 24.73 -16.30 -13.69
C GLU A 384 25.28 -16.46 -15.12
N ASP A 385 24.45 -16.86 -16.08
CA ASP A 385 24.76 -16.89 -17.52
C ASP A 385 23.56 -16.38 -18.35
N PRO A 386 23.41 -15.03 -18.47
CA PRO A 386 22.23 -14.45 -19.13
C PRO A 386 22.06 -14.81 -20.60
N GLY A 387 23.16 -15.22 -21.28
CA GLY A 387 23.08 -15.69 -22.66
C GLY A 387 22.15 -16.86 -22.88
N LEU A 388 21.85 -17.65 -21.85
CA LEU A 388 20.93 -18.80 -21.91
C LEU A 388 19.44 -18.39 -21.95
N ALA A 389 19.11 -17.17 -21.62
CA ALA A 389 17.72 -16.65 -21.52
C ALA A 389 17.40 -15.54 -22.54
N LEU A 390 18.38 -15.05 -23.31
CA LEU A 390 18.20 -13.93 -24.25
C LEU A 390 17.77 -14.38 -25.64
#